data_487c36f431bfedd8e35553a6ce79923a
#
_entry.id   487c36f431bfedd8e35553a6ce79923a
#
_cell.length_a   1.000
_cell.length_b   1.000
_cell.length_c   1.000
_cell.angle_alpha   90.00
_cell.angle_beta   90.00
_cell.angle_gamma   90.00
#
_symmetry.space_group_name_H-M   'P 1'
#
loop_
_entity.id
_entity.type
_entity.pdbx_description
1 polymer ?
#
loop_
_entity_poly.entity_id
_entity_poly.type
_entity_poly.pdbx_seq_one_letter_code
_entity_poly.pdbx_strand_id
1 'polypeptide(L)'
;MGTDGKNDGGFRRDGARDDDGDGVRRDGAGSTRLRGAGARGPDEDARPRGTGHRRDEGPGTAREVAARRDAAVRAAVEQGLLAPGRPLVALLDVTGIRRSAAALRAAFAAVTPPGTPVLHAFAVKATPLVPVLRLLYEEGIGAEVASPGELALARAAGVPARHTVLDSPAKTPDELRQALALGIAVNVDNPQELARLDGLMPPAGPRAPVGLRVNPQVGAGAIEALSTATATSKFGVALRDEGAREWVVRAYLDRPWLTRLHAHTGSQGVALSLMARGVAEAYALAEEINRRAGRRQVDTLDIGGGLPVNFASDTTGPTHAQYARLLSEAVPGLFDGRYGLVTEFGRSLLAKHGTVVARVEYAKSAGGRPVAVTHAGVQVATRTVYAPGAWPLRIAAYDAGGRPKEGPAVVQDVAGPACFAGDLLAQGQSLPRLEQGDYAAALDTGAYYFAHHYAYNSLPRPAVHGFAPDGRGGVVFSLVRGEQTPEEIVAEAGGGSPDALTRFPAVRRPAPRP
;
A
#
# COMPACT_ATOMS: atom_id res chain seq x y z
N MET A 1 -36.77 -35.32 -38.11
CA MET A 1 -35.81 -36.37 -37.80
C MET A 1 -35.02 -35.79 -36.63
N GLY A 2 -35.35 -36.00 -35.35
CA GLY A 2 -35.32 -37.21 -34.53
C GLY A 2 -33.91 -37.24 -33.93
N THR A 3 -33.65 -37.24 -32.68
CA THR A 3 -34.21 -37.79 -31.45
C THR A 3 -33.54 -37.19 -30.21
N ASP A 4 -34.29 -36.89 -29.24
CA ASP A 4 -34.26 -37.05 -27.79
C ASP A 4 -33.00 -37.53 -27.08
N GLY A 5 -32.79 -36.98 -25.89
CA GLY A 5 -31.92 -37.49 -24.82
C GLY A 5 -31.95 -36.64 -23.58
N LYS A 6 -33.01 -36.77 -22.77
CA LYS A 6 -33.06 -36.30 -21.37
C LYS A 6 -32.10 -37.12 -20.51
N ASN A 7 -31.47 -36.52 -19.53
CA ASN A 7 -31.18 -37.21 -18.27
C ASN A 7 -31.20 -36.23 -17.08
N ASP A 8 -32.22 -36.41 -16.27
CA ASP A 8 -32.35 -35.96 -14.89
C ASP A 8 -31.44 -36.79 -13.97
N GLY A 9 -30.81 -36.16 -12.99
CA GLY A 9 -30.07 -36.82 -11.93
C GLY A 9 -30.23 -36.06 -10.61
N GLY A 10 -31.32 -36.39 -9.90
CA GLY A 10 -31.63 -35.84 -8.59
C GLY A 10 -30.69 -36.31 -7.48
N PHE A 11 -30.38 -35.38 -6.58
CA PHE A 11 -29.72 -35.66 -5.30
C PHE A 11 -30.71 -36.31 -4.31
N ARG A 12 -30.41 -37.50 -3.85
CA ARG A 12 -31.02 -38.10 -2.67
C ARG A 12 -30.16 -37.91 -1.43
N ARG A 13 -30.80 -37.48 -0.35
CA ARG A 13 -30.34 -37.59 1.04
C ARG A 13 -30.67 -38.97 1.57
N ASP A 14 -29.75 -39.56 2.33
CA ASP A 14 -29.99 -40.53 3.42
C ASP A 14 -28.75 -40.39 4.33
N GLY A 15 -28.78 -40.23 5.62
CA GLY A 15 -29.71 -40.70 6.66
C GLY A 15 -29.01 -41.72 7.54
N ALA A 16 -28.42 -41.25 8.66
CA ALA A 16 -28.33 -41.79 10.03
C ALA A 16 -27.92 -43.25 10.29
N ARG A 17 -27.02 -43.49 11.22
CA ARG A 17 -27.14 -44.05 12.60
C ARG A 17 -25.84 -44.70 13.05
N ASP A 18 -25.36 -44.22 14.19
CA ASP A 18 -25.20 -44.89 15.50
C ASP A 18 -24.44 -46.25 15.51
N ASP A 19 -23.39 -46.43 16.30
CA ASP A 19 -23.43 -46.90 17.68
C ASP A 19 -22.02 -47.17 18.26
N ASP A 20 -21.87 -46.85 19.54
CA ASP A 20 -21.11 -47.47 20.62
C ASP A 20 -19.63 -47.86 20.45
N GLY A 21 -18.75 -47.59 21.36
CA GLY A 21 -18.75 -47.63 22.78
C GLY A 21 -17.35 -47.99 23.31
N ASP A 22 -17.10 -47.71 24.55
CA ASP A 22 -16.00 -48.12 25.45
C ASP A 22 -14.62 -47.48 25.26
N GLY A 23 -14.13 -46.73 26.21
CA GLY A 23 -14.07 -46.88 27.67
C GLY A 23 -12.72 -47.44 28.10
N VAL A 24 -11.88 -46.68 28.79
CA VAL A 24 -11.07 -47.10 29.96
C VAL A 24 -10.03 -46.03 30.37
N ARG A 25 -10.34 -45.39 31.51
CA ARG A 25 -9.51 -45.04 32.69
C ARG A 25 -8.03 -44.63 32.56
N ARG A 26 -7.73 -43.42 33.01
CA ARG A 26 -7.07 -42.97 34.27
C ARG A 26 -5.87 -43.81 34.76
N ASP A 27 -4.79 -43.08 34.98
CA ASP A 27 -3.93 -42.94 36.17
C ASP A 27 -2.63 -42.23 35.71
N GLY A 28 -2.03 -41.25 36.35
CA GLY A 28 -1.86 -40.95 37.73
C GLY A 28 -0.44 -40.36 37.90
N ALA A 29 -0.36 -39.18 38.41
CA ALA A 29 0.65 -38.57 39.25
C ALA A 29 2.13 -38.98 39.16
N GLY A 30 3.01 -37.96 39.09
CA GLY A 30 4.43 -38.12 39.38
C GLY A 30 5.16 -36.79 39.39
N SER A 31 4.99 -36.00 40.45
CA SER A 31 5.86 -34.85 40.77
C SER A 31 7.22 -35.35 41.26
N THR A 32 8.30 -34.84 40.69
CA THR A 32 9.59 -34.90 41.38
C THR A 32 10.31 -33.55 41.29
N ARG A 33 10.32 -32.89 42.44
CA ARG A 33 11.23 -31.78 42.73
C ARG A 33 12.65 -32.35 42.90
N LEU A 34 13.62 -31.78 42.26
CA LEU A 34 15.00 -31.85 42.72
C LEU A 34 15.52 -30.43 42.95
N ARG A 35 15.95 -30.23 44.19
CA ARG A 35 16.64 -29.06 44.72
C ARG A 35 18.15 -29.20 44.42
N GLY A 36 18.76 -28.08 44.02
CA GLY A 36 19.94 -27.53 44.64
C GLY A 36 21.30 -28.01 44.16
N ALA A 37 22.05 -27.09 43.60
CA ALA A 37 23.42 -26.80 44.05
C ALA A 37 23.89 -25.50 43.38
N GLY A 38 24.22 -24.52 44.19
CA GLY A 38 24.80 -23.25 43.77
C GLY A 38 26.27 -23.41 43.41
N ALA A 39 26.69 -22.65 42.42
CA ALA A 39 28.09 -22.29 42.22
C ALA A 39 28.16 -20.80 41.91
N ARG A 40 28.97 -20.11 42.67
CA ARG A 40 29.23 -18.66 42.61
C ARG A 40 30.04 -18.32 41.38
N GLY A 41 29.72 -17.18 40.75
CA GLY A 41 30.43 -16.60 39.63
C GLY A 41 31.76 -15.94 40.02
N PRO A 42 32.48 -15.43 39.03
CA PRO A 42 33.27 -14.24 39.27
C PRO A 42 32.88 -13.03 38.41
N ASP A 43 32.91 -11.87 39.13
CA ASP A 43 33.21 -10.51 38.70
C ASP A 43 32.50 -9.88 37.50
N GLU A 44 31.49 -9.08 37.87
CA GLU A 44 31.17 -7.81 37.22
C GLU A 44 32.34 -6.84 37.35
N ASP A 45 32.91 -6.41 36.23
CA ASP A 45 33.31 -5.03 35.93
C ASP A 45 34.09 -4.98 34.60
N ALA A 46 33.39 -4.83 33.51
CA ALA A 46 33.90 -4.17 32.30
C ALA A 46 32.72 -3.70 31.43
N ARG A 47 32.15 -2.55 31.77
CA ARG A 47 31.28 -1.82 30.82
C ARG A 47 32.15 -1.30 29.67
N PRO A 48 31.94 -1.73 28.42
CA PRO A 48 32.52 -1.03 27.28
C PRO A 48 31.80 0.35 27.20
N ARG A 49 32.60 1.41 27.26
CA ARG A 49 32.15 2.78 26.98
C ARG A 49 31.51 2.80 25.61
N GLY A 50 30.19 2.97 25.59
CA GLY A 50 29.39 3.04 24.37
C GLY A 50 29.86 4.20 23.52
N THR A 51 30.38 3.89 22.36
CA THR A 51 30.36 4.78 21.21
C THR A 51 28.89 5.08 20.92
N GLY A 52 28.49 6.33 21.13
CA GLY A 52 27.11 6.78 20.91
C GLY A 52 26.68 6.51 19.48
N HIS A 53 26.00 5.42 19.28
CA HIS A 53 25.19 5.22 18.08
C HIS A 53 24.10 6.29 18.12
N ARG A 54 24.22 7.32 17.26
CA ARG A 54 23.08 8.19 16.94
C ARG A 54 21.96 7.23 16.56
N ARG A 55 20.88 7.22 17.34
CA ARG A 55 19.66 6.48 17.03
C ARG A 55 19.24 6.96 15.66
N ASP A 56 19.09 6.05 14.68
CA ASP A 56 18.51 6.32 13.38
C ASP A 56 17.10 6.90 13.62
N GLU A 57 17.00 8.22 13.68
CA GLU A 57 15.73 8.91 13.82
C GLU A 57 15.01 8.78 12.48
N GLY A 58 14.06 7.84 12.41
CA GLY A 58 13.06 7.79 11.37
C GLY A 58 12.24 9.10 11.31
N PRO A 59 11.18 9.20 10.50
CA PRO A 59 10.44 10.45 10.21
C PRO A 59 9.74 11.12 11.41
N GLY A 60 10.27 10.99 12.58
CA GLY A 60 9.81 11.48 13.87
C GLY A 60 9.58 10.36 14.87
N THR A 61 9.69 10.67 16.16
CA THR A 61 9.37 9.72 17.23
C THR A 61 7.87 9.43 17.23
N ALA A 62 7.45 8.26 17.74
CA ALA A 62 6.03 7.91 17.91
C ALA A 62 5.25 9.01 18.67
N ARG A 63 5.89 9.62 19.67
CA ARG A 63 5.31 10.72 20.46
C ARG A 63 5.08 11.97 19.62
N GLU A 64 6.00 12.32 18.73
CA GLU A 64 5.84 13.49 17.83
C GLU A 64 4.74 13.28 16.81
N VAL A 65 4.65 12.07 16.24
CA VAL A 65 3.58 11.71 15.29
C VAL A 65 2.21 11.84 15.98
N ALA A 66 2.05 11.26 17.18
CA ALA A 66 0.83 11.36 17.96
C ALA A 66 0.49 12.82 18.30
N ALA A 67 1.46 13.59 18.81
CA ALA A 67 1.24 14.98 19.21
C ALA A 67 0.80 15.88 18.06
N ARG A 68 1.39 15.73 16.84
CA ARG A 68 0.95 16.49 15.66
C ARG A 68 -0.44 16.11 15.23
N ARG A 69 -0.78 14.82 15.23
CA ARG A 69 -2.14 14.32 14.94
C ARG A 69 -3.15 14.89 15.92
N ASP A 70 -2.89 14.79 17.21
CA ASP A 70 -3.83 15.24 18.27
C ASP A 70 -4.07 16.76 18.17
N ALA A 71 -3.01 17.53 17.91
CA ALA A 71 -3.12 18.96 17.65
C ALA A 71 -3.95 19.26 16.40
N ALA A 72 -3.77 18.47 15.31
CA ALA A 72 -4.52 18.64 14.07
C ALA A 72 -6.01 18.31 14.23
N VAL A 73 -6.35 17.23 14.95
CA VAL A 73 -7.76 16.86 15.19
C VAL A 73 -8.46 17.96 15.99
N ARG A 74 -7.83 18.45 17.08
CA ARG A 74 -8.37 19.57 17.87
C ARG A 74 -8.56 20.81 17.01
N ALA A 75 -7.55 21.22 16.27
CA ALA A 75 -7.62 22.40 15.42
C ALA A 75 -8.67 22.25 14.30
N ALA A 76 -8.88 21.05 13.77
CA ALA A 76 -9.91 20.77 12.76
C ALA A 76 -11.32 21.01 13.31
N VAL A 77 -11.57 20.68 14.58
CA VAL A 77 -12.83 20.99 15.26
C VAL A 77 -12.93 22.48 15.53
N GLU A 78 -11.91 23.10 16.13
CA GLU A 78 -11.87 24.52 16.45
C GLU A 78 -12.07 25.43 15.21
N GLN A 79 -11.52 25.04 14.05
CA GLN A 79 -11.62 25.77 12.79
C GLN A 79 -12.83 25.34 11.94
N GLY A 80 -13.68 24.45 12.43
CA GLY A 80 -14.93 24.03 11.77
C GLY A 80 -14.71 23.14 10.52
N LEU A 81 -13.57 22.51 10.36
CA LEU A 81 -13.36 21.46 9.34
C LEU A 81 -14.09 20.17 9.73
N LEU A 82 -14.26 19.94 11.02
CA LEU A 82 -15.11 18.90 11.62
C LEU A 82 -16.23 19.57 12.41
N ALA A 83 -17.48 19.28 12.04
CA ALA A 83 -18.68 19.85 12.64
C ALA A 83 -19.88 18.91 12.35
N PRO A 84 -21.05 19.11 12.96
CA PRO A 84 -22.25 18.33 12.60
C PRO A 84 -22.59 18.31 11.12
N GLY A 85 -22.41 19.43 10.40
CA GLY A 85 -22.62 19.53 8.95
C GLY A 85 -21.40 19.08 8.09
N ARG A 86 -20.29 18.75 8.71
CA ARG A 86 -19.05 18.20 8.08
C ARG A 86 -18.49 17.09 8.95
N PRO A 87 -19.16 15.94 8.98
CA PRO A 87 -18.88 14.90 9.96
C PRO A 87 -17.66 14.01 9.64
N LEU A 88 -17.04 14.20 8.47
CA LEU A 88 -15.96 13.34 7.98
C LEU A 88 -14.89 14.16 7.27
N VAL A 89 -13.62 13.99 7.66
CA VAL A 89 -12.47 14.62 7.02
C VAL A 89 -11.27 13.69 7.02
N ALA A 90 -10.42 13.81 6.01
CA ALA A 90 -9.11 13.19 5.98
C ALA A 90 -8.02 14.26 6.17
N LEU A 91 -7.05 13.96 7.03
CA LEU A 91 -5.94 14.83 7.40
C LEU A 91 -4.62 14.22 6.99
N LEU A 92 -3.74 15.00 6.34
CA LEU A 92 -2.40 14.61 5.93
C LEU A 92 -1.34 15.49 6.63
N ASP A 93 -0.44 14.88 7.40
CA ASP A 93 0.70 15.53 8.05
C ASP A 93 1.79 15.89 7.04
N VAL A 94 1.78 17.11 6.53
CA VAL A 94 2.74 17.61 5.54
C VAL A 94 4.17 17.58 6.08
N THR A 95 4.37 17.90 7.35
CA THR A 95 5.68 17.83 8.01
C THR A 95 6.21 16.40 8.06
N GLY A 96 5.36 15.46 8.41
CA GLY A 96 5.70 14.04 8.44
C GLY A 96 6.05 13.50 7.05
N ILE A 97 5.28 13.87 6.01
CA ILE A 97 5.54 13.48 4.61
C ILE A 97 6.92 13.99 4.16
N ARG A 98 7.25 15.26 4.41
CA ARG A 98 8.56 15.83 4.08
C ARG A 98 9.70 15.11 4.78
N ARG A 99 9.55 14.82 6.08
CA ARG A 99 10.54 14.05 6.85
C ARG A 99 10.74 12.63 6.29
N SER A 100 9.67 11.95 5.88
CA SER A 100 9.75 10.62 5.25
C SER A 100 10.50 10.67 3.92
N ALA A 101 10.23 11.65 3.07
CA ALA A 101 10.92 11.82 1.80
C ALA A 101 12.43 12.12 2.02
N ALA A 102 12.76 13.00 2.97
CA ALA A 102 14.14 13.30 3.33
C ALA A 102 14.87 12.07 3.89
N ALA A 103 14.20 11.29 4.77
CA ALA A 103 14.75 10.06 5.33
C ALA A 103 15.02 8.99 4.26
N LEU A 104 14.13 8.84 3.27
CA LEU A 104 14.36 7.94 2.13
C LEU A 104 15.62 8.34 1.36
N ARG A 105 15.73 9.60 0.96
CA ARG A 105 16.90 10.09 0.20
C ARG A 105 18.19 9.92 1.00
N ALA A 106 18.19 10.29 2.27
CA ALA A 106 19.34 10.15 3.16
C ALA A 106 19.77 8.69 3.34
N ALA A 107 18.81 7.77 3.44
CA ALA A 107 19.08 6.34 3.62
C ALA A 107 19.89 5.75 2.44
N PHE A 108 19.49 6.05 1.21
CA PHE A 108 20.20 5.55 0.03
C PHE A 108 21.48 6.32 -0.24
N ALA A 109 21.50 7.64 -0.01
CA ALA A 109 22.74 8.43 -0.10
C ALA A 109 23.84 7.98 0.86
N ALA A 110 23.47 7.38 2.01
CA ALA A 110 24.43 6.86 2.98
C ALA A 110 25.13 5.56 2.54
N VAL A 111 24.56 4.84 1.58
CA VAL A 111 25.08 3.54 1.11
C VAL A 111 25.54 3.55 -0.35
N THR A 112 25.32 4.63 -1.08
CA THR A 112 25.77 4.81 -2.47
C THR A 112 26.93 5.80 -2.56
N PRO A 113 27.92 5.57 -3.43
CA PRO A 113 28.97 6.55 -3.70
C PRO A 113 28.38 7.88 -4.22
N PRO A 114 29.04 9.01 -3.92
CA PRO A 114 28.66 10.29 -4.49
C PRO A 114 28.59 10.25 -6.03
N GLY A 115 27.54 10.82 -6.61
CA GLY A 115 27.35 10.84 -8.07
C GLY A 115 26.65 9.59 -8.63
N THR A 116 26.35 8.57 -7.83
CA THR A 116 25.52 7.44 -8.27
C THR A 116 24.11 7.95 -8.60
N PRO A 117 23.58 7.70 -9.82
CA PRO A 117 22.20 8.07 -10.15
C PRO A 117 21.19 7.26 -9.30
N VAL A 118 20.39 7.94 -8.48
CA VAL A 118 19.32 7.32 -7.70
C VAL A 118 18.02 8.07 -7.96
N LEU A 119 17.03 7.38 -8.51
CA LEU A 119 15.67 7.89 -8.67
C LEU A 119 14.75 7.23 -7.64
N HIS A 120 14.21 8.01 -6.73
CA HIS A 120 13.12 7.57 -5.88
C HIS A 120 11.81 7.95 -6.57
N ALA A 121 11.05 6.97 -7.06
CA ALA A 121 9.76 7.13 -7.70
C ALA A 121 8.65 6.75 -6.72
N PHE A 122 7.76 7.69 -6.41
CA PHE A 122 6.61 7.40 -5.55
C PHE A 122 5.57 6.58 -6.31
N ALA A 123 5.13 5.44 -5.75
CA ALA A 123 4.06 4.63 -6.31
C ALA A 123 2.71 5.38 -6.19
N VAL A 124 2.26 6.01 -7.28
CA VAL A 124 1.09 6.91 -7.31
C VAL A 124 -0.17 6.23 -6.79
N LYS A 125 -0.33 4.93 -7.04
CA LYS A 125 -1.42 4.08 -6.50
C LYS A 125 -1.59 4.16 -4.97
N ALA A 126 -0.54 4.53 -4.24
CA ALA A 126 -0.63 4.66 -2.79
C ALA A 126 -1.44 5.89 -2.37
N THR A 127 -1.30 7.02 -3.08
CA THR A 127 -2.08 8.24 -2.78
C THR A 127 -2.16 9.13 -4.04
N PRO A 128 -3.18 8.91 -4.91
CA PRO A 128 -3.30 9.57 -6.21
C PRO A 128 -3.91 10.98 -6.06
N LEU A 129 -3.24 11.86 -5.29
CA LEU A 129 -3.65 13.24 -5.05
C LEU A 129 -2.59 14.20 -5.62
N VAL A 130 -2.97 15.04 -6.58
CA VAL A 130 -2.06 15.95 -7.29
C VAL A 130 -1.20 16.81 -6.34
N PRO A 131 -1.75 17.44 -5.28
CA PRO A 131 -0.94 18.22 -4.33
C PRO A 131 0.07 17.38 -3.54
N VAL A 132 -0.23 16.10 -3.26
CA VAL A 132 0.72 15.17 -2.61
C VAL A 132 1.85 14.81 -3.56
N LEU A 133 1.55 14.52 -4.82
CA LEU A 133 2.56 14.24 -5.85
C LEU A 133 3.47 15.46 -6.08
N ARG A 134 2.88 16.66 -6.10
CA ARG A 134 3.64 17.92 -6.21
C ARG A 134 4.58 18.11 -5.02
N LEU A 135 4.09 17.93 -3.79
CA LEU A 135 4.89 18.01 -2.57
C LEU A 135 6.06 17.03 -2.62
N LEU A 136 5.81 15.77 -2.97
CA LEU A 136 6.86 14.74 -3.08
C LEU A 136 7.87 15.09 -4.17
N TYR A 137 7.42 15.62 -5.30
CA TYR A 137 8.32 16.04 -6.36
C TYR A 137 9.23 17.21 -5.92
N GLU A 138 8.73 18.18 -5.18
CA GLU A 138 9.52 19.26 -4.57
C GLU A 138 10.55 18.73 -3.56
N GLU A 139 10.23 17.61 -2.90
CA GLU A 139 11.16 16.88 -2.02
C GLU A 139 12.11 15.94 -2.79
N GLY A 140 12.16 16.00 -4.12
CA GLY A 140 13.08 15.22 -4.96
C GLY A 140 12.64 13.76 -5.20
N ILE A 141 11.34 13.46 -5.05
CA ILE A 141 10.75 12.15 -5.32
C ILE A 141 9.97 12.21 -6.63
N GLY A 142 10.30 11.34 -7.59
CA GLY A 142 9.57 11.19 -8.86
C GLY A 142 8.27 10.41 -8.72
N ALA A 143 7.77 9.83 -9.81
CA ALA A 143 6.53 9.07 -9.83
C ALA A 143 6.67 7.71 -10.55
N GLU A 144 6.18 6.63 -9.94
CA GLU A 144 5.85 5.37 -10.60
C GLU A 144 4.35 5.38 -10.88
N VAL A 145 3.97 5.12 -12.13
CA VAL A 145 2.59 5.16 -12.62
C VAL A 145 2.23 3.84 -13.29
N ALA A 146 1.01 3.36 -13.05
CA ALA A 146 0.53 2.08 -13.54
C ALA A 146 -0.67 2.20 -14.50
N SER A 147 -1.06 3.43 -14.88
CA SER A 147 -2.20 3.68 -15.76
C SER A 147 -2.13 5.06 -16.41
N PRO A 148 -2.91 5.31 -17.49
CA PRO A 148 -3.04 6.65 -18.08
C PRO A 148 -3.55 7.70 -17.08
N GLY A 149 -4.44 7.31 -16.17
CA GLY A 149 -4.96 8.19 -15.13
C GLY A 149 -3.86 8.63 -14.16
N GLU A 150 -3.05 7.70 -13.67
CA GLU A 150 -1.91 8.03 -12.79
C GLU A 150 -0.85 8.88 -13.51
N LEU A 151 -0.59 8.60 -14.80
CA LEU A 151 0.28 9.45 -15.62
C LEU A 151 -0.26 10.87 -15.75
N ALA A 152 -1.56 11.03 -15.95
CA ALA A 152 -2.20 12.35 -16.00
C ALA A 152 -2.05 13.10 -14.67
N LEU A 153 -2.25 12.42 -13.53
CA LEU A 153 -2.05 12.99 -12.20
C LEU A 153 -0.60 13.42 -11.95
N ALA A 154 0.38 12.57 -12.30
CA ALA A 154 1.79 12.88 -12.15
C ALA A 154 2.19 14.11 -13.00
N ARG A 155 1.70 14.19 -14.25
CA ARG A 155 1.91 15.36 -15.13
C ARG A 155 1.25 16.62 -14.60
N ALA A 156 0.03 16.53 -14.09
CA ALA A 156 -0.67 17.64 -13.45
C ALA A 156 0.08 18.17 -12.21
N ALA A 157 0.78 17.27 -11.49
CA ALA A 157 1.66 17.64 -10.38
C ALA A 157 3.00 18.28 -10.84
N GLY A 158 3.28 18.30 -12.15
CA GLY A 158 4.52 18.84 -12.71
C GLY A 158 5.71 17.90 -12.63
N VAL A 159 5.50 16.59 -12.42
CA VAL A 159 6.57 15.59 -12.47
C VAL A 159 7.03 15.42 -13.92
N PRO A 160 8.31 15.68 -14.25
CA PRO A 160 8.79 15.57 -15.63
C PRO A 160 8.94 14.09 -16.04
N ALA A 161 8.87 13.84 -17.33
CA ALA A 161 8.97 12.49 -17.91
C ALA A 161 10.23 11.72 -17.44
N ARG A 162 11.38 12.39 -17.36
CA ARG A 162 12.65 11.79 -16.90
C ARG A 162 12.62 11.29 -15.45
N HIS A 163 11.65 11.73 -14.64
CA HIS A 163 11.44 11.30 -13.25
C HIS A 163 10.16 10.47 -13.11
N THR A 164 9.64 9.96 -14.22
CA THR A 164 8.45 9.11 -14.27
C THR A 164 8.82 7.73 -14.80
N VAL A 165 8.30 6.69 -14.14
CA VAL A 165 8.43 5.28 -14.54
C VAL A 165 7.04 4.72 -14.79
N LEU A 166 6.83 4.05 -15.91
CA LEU A 166 5.59 3.34 -16.22
C LEU A 166 5.78 1.84 -15.94
N ASP A 167 5.12 1.34 -14.90
CA ASP A 167 5.13 -0.07 -14.48
C ASP A 167 3.70 -0.61 -14.33
N SER A 168 3.21 -1.31 -15.34
CA SER A 168 1.89 -1.94 -15.37
C SER A 168 2.00 -3.31 -16.03
N PRO A 169 1.25 -4.33 -15.60
CA PRO A 169 1.25 -5.64 -16.24
C PRO A 169 0.40 -5.69 -17.52
N ALA A 170 -0.31 -4.62 -17.90
CA ALA A 170 -1.29 -4.64 -18.99
C ALA A 170 -1.28 -3.32 -19.79
N LYS A 171 -0.10 -2.92 -20.28
CA LYS A 171 0.05 -1.72 -21.10
C LYS A 171 -0.50 -1.94 -22.52
N THR A 172 -1.35 -1.04 -22.98
CA THR A 172 -1.86 -1.01 -24.35
C THR A 172 -0.80 -0.48 -25.32
N PRO A 173 -0.95 -0.71 -26.65
CA PRO A 173 -0.06 -0.09 -27.63
C PRO A 173 -0.02 1.43 -27.57
N ASP A 174 -1.14 2.07 -27.23
CA ASP A 174 -1.23 3.54 -27.15
C ASP A 174 -0.52 4.08 -25.91
N GLU A 175 -0.61 3.39 -24.78
CA GLU A 175 0.16 3.73 -23.58
C GLU A 175 1.66 3.61 -23.82
N LEU A 176 2.10 2.55 -24.51
CA LEU A 176 3.51 2.38 -24.86
C LEU A 176 4.00 3.47 -25.84
N ARG A 177 3.21 3.80 -26.89
CA ARG A 177 3.53 4.91 -27.80
C ARG A 177 3.64 6.24 -27.06
N GLN A 178 2.69 6.50 -26.16
CA GLN A 178 2.67 7.73 -25.36
C GLN A 178 3.91 7.80 -24.44
N ALA A 179 4.27 6.70 -23.77
CA ALA A 179 5.45 6.67 -22.88
C ALA A 179 6.74 6.93 -23.67
N LEU A 180 6.92 6.25 -24.83
CA LEU A 180 8.07 6.46 -25.71
C LEU A 180 8.15 7.90 -26.23
N ALA A 181 7.03 8.46 -26.69
CA ALA A 181 6.95 9.82 -27.21
C ALA A 181 7.28 10.88 -26.15
N LEU A 182 6.82 10.67 -24.92
CA LEU A 182 7.09 11.56 -23.79
C LEU A 182 8.50 11.39 -23.20
N GLY A 183 9.20 10.29 -23.48
CA GLY A 183 10.48 9.97 -22.87
C GLY A 183 10.32 9.52 -21.41
N ILE A 184 9.32 8.71 -21.13
CA ILE A 184 9.06 8.07 -19.82
C ILE A 184 9.76 6.71 -19.80
N ALA A 185 10.43 6.38 -18.71
CA ALA A 185 11.01 5.06 -18.53
C ALA A 185 9.90 3.99 -18.44
N VAL A 186 10.10 2.85 -19.10
CA VAL A 186 9.12 1.77 -19.16
C VAL A 186 9.71 0.48 -18.62
N ASN A 187 9.03 -0.17 -17.68
CA ASN A 187 9.31 -1.54 -17.25
C ASN A 187 8.34 -2.48 -17.98
N VAL A 188 8.86 -3.25 -18.93
CA VAL A 188 8.13 -4.27 -19.71
C VAL A 188 7.82 -5.45 -18.82
N ASP A 189 6.59 -5.93 -18.80
CA ASP A 189 6.17 -6.96 -17.85
C ASP A 189 6.30 -8.40 -18.38
N ASN A 190 6.23 -8.59 -19.69
CA ASN A 190 6.14 -9.93 -20.28
C ASN A 190 6.68 -9.98 -21.74
N PRO A 191 6.91 -11.19 -22.29
CA PRO A 191 7.44 -11.36 -23.65
C PRO A 191 6.58 -10.76 -24.75
N GLN A 192 5.26 -10.83 -24.63
CA GLN A 192 4.34 -10.29 -25.65
C GLN A 192 4.40 -8.76 -25.70
N GLU A 193 4.53 -8.13 -24.53
CA GLU A 193 4.72 -6.69 -24.46
C GLU A 193 6.08 -6.27 -25.04
N LEU A 194 7.14 -7.04 -24.77
CA LEU A 194 8.45 -6.78 -25.36
C LEU A 194 8.41 -6.83 -26.91
N ALA A 195 7.78 -7.86 -27.47
CA ALA A 195 7.59 -7.97 -28.91
C ALA A 195 6.75 -6.82 -29.50
N ARG A 196 5.74 -6.36 -28.75
CA ARG A 196 4.95 -5.18 -29.13
C ARG A 196 5.81 -3.92 -29.13
N LEU A 197 6.68 -3.77 -28.14
CA LEU A 197 7.57 -2.62 -28.01
C LEU A 197 8.62 -2.60 -29.14
N ASP A 198 9.13 -3.77 -29.58
CA ASP A 198 10.02 -3.88 -30.74
C ASP A 198 9.41 -3.20 -31.97
N GLY A 199 8.12 -3.43 -32.24
CA GLY A 199 7.40 -2.83 -33.36
C GLY A 199 7.09 -1.33 -33.18
N LEU A 200 7.24 -0.79 -31.99
CA LEU A 200 7.01 0.61 -31.69
C LEU A 200 8.29 1.42 -31.49
N MET A 201 9.45 0.73 -31.47
CA MET A 201 10.74 1.37 -31.17
C MET A 201 11.13 2.35 -32.27
N PRO A 202 11.48 3.61 -31.91
CA PRO A 202 12.00 4.57 -32.89
C PRO A 202 13.33 4.10 -33.47
N PRO A 203 13.65 4.41 -34.74
CA PRO A 203 14.93 4.04 -35.35
C PRO A 203 16.16 4.52 -34.57
N ALA A 204 16.06 5.67 -33.91
CA ALA A 204 17.12 6.22 -33.06
C ALA A 204 17.18 5.61 -31.64
N GLY A 205 16.33 4.60 -31.35
CA GLY A 205 16.15 4.06 -30.00
C GLY A 205 15.26 4.91 -29.09
N PRO A 206 14.98 4.44 -27.86
CA PRO A 206 14.12 5.15 -26.92
C PRO A 206 14.84 6.37 -26.32
N ARG A 207 14.08 7.41 -25.98
CA ARG A 207 14.59 8.62 -25.30
C ARG A 207 14.80 8.44 -23.80
N ALA A 208 14.26 7.36 -23.23
CA ALA A 208 14.33 7.02 -21.81
C ALA A 208 14.69 5.54 -21.63
N PRO A 209 15.22 5.16 -20.47
CA PRO A 209 15.54 3.76 -20.19
C PRO A 209 14.32 2.85 -20.34
N VAL A 210 14.52 1.70 -20.95
CA VAL A 210 13.55 0.62 -21.01
C VAL A 210 14.11 -0.56 -20.22
N GLY A 211 13.30 -1.14 -19.36
CA GLY A 211 13.64 -2.30 -18.54
C GLY A 211 12.69 -3.46 -18.78
N LEU A 212 13.10 -4.62 -18.31
CA LEU A 212 12.25 -5.81 -18.23
C LEU A 212 12.02 -6.15 -16.77
N ARG A 213 10.76 -6.33 -16.40
CA ARG A 213 10.37 -6.81 -15.08
C ARG A 213 10.57 -8.32 -14.98
N VAL A 214 11.27 -8.75 -13.95
CA VAL A 214 11.45 -10.15 -13.64
C VAL A 214 10.81 -10.51 -12.31
N ASN A 215 10.27 -11.72 -12.23
CA ASN A 215 9.83 -12.32 -10.98
C ASN A 215 10.91 -13.30 -10.50
N PRO A 216 11.65 -12.98 -9.45
CA PRO A 216 12.72 -13.86 -8.93
C PRO A 216 12.17 -15.10 -8.21
N GLN A 217 10.86 -15.22 -8.01
CA GLN A 217 10.17 -16.36 -7.37
C GLN A 217 10.80 -16.76 -6.03
N VAL A 218 11.13 -15.77 -5.20
CA VAL A 218 11.79 -15.99 -3.89
C VAL A 218 10.83 -16.37 -2.77
N GLY A 219 9.52 -16.30 -2.99
CA GLY A 219 8.48 -16.71 -2.07
C GLY A 219 7.48 -15.61 -1.69
N ALA A 220 6.63 -15.92 -0.70
CA ALA A 220 5.57 -15.04 -0.21
C ALA A 220 5.92 -14.43 1.16
N GLY A 221 5.33 -13.29 1.47
CA GLY A 221 5.25 -12.72 2.82
C GLY A 221 4.01 -13.19 3.58
N ALA A 222 3.75 -12.61 4.75
CA ALA A 222 2.61 -12.96 5.60
C ALA A 222 1.24 -12.66 4.96
N ILE A 223 1.18 -11.74 4.00
CA ILE A 223 -0.04 -11.44 3.21
C ILE A 223 0.24 -11.87 1.77
N GLU A 224 -0.22 -13.06 1.39
CA GLU A 224 0.06 -13.67 0.08
C GLU A 224 -0.39 -12.78 -1.08
N ALA A 225 -1.57 -12.19 -1.02
CA ALA A 225 -2.12 -11.29 -2.04
C ALA A 225 -1.25 -10.04 -2.32
N LEU A 226 -0.31 -9.70 -1.44
CA LEU A 226 0.64 -8.59 -1.59
C LEU A 226 2.05 -9.05 -1.95
N SER A 227 2.27 -10.34 -2.11
CA SER A 227 3.55 -10.94 -2.48
C SER A 227 3.62 -11.05 -4.00
N THR A 228 4.50 -10.26 -4.63
CA THR A 228 4.63 -10.20 -6.09
C THR A 228 5.72 -11.10 -6.64
N ALA A 229 6.53 -11.74 -5.78
CA ALA A 229 7.60 -12.66 -6.14
C ALA A 229 7.29 -14.12 -5.76
N THR A 230 6.00 -14.51 -5.81
CA THR A 230 5.54 -15.89 -5.63
C THR A 230 5.75 -16.72 -6.89
N ALA A 231 5.66 -18.04 -6.79
CA ALA A 231 5.78 -18.93 -7.92
C ALA A 231 4.75 -18.64 -9.03
N THR A 232 3.55 -18.19 -8.68
CA THR A 232 2.41 -17.99 -9.58
C THR A 232 1.99 -16.52 -9.71
N SER A 233 2.88 -15.58 -9.41
CA SER A 233 2.60 -14.16 -9.57
C SER A 233 2.32 -13.80 -11.03
N LYS A 234 1.32 -12.93 -11.26
CA LYS A 234 1.00 -12.42 -12.60
C LYS A 234 2.05 -11.42 -13.15
N PHE A 235 3.01 -11.00 -12.33
CA PHE A 235 3.94 -9.92 -12.65
C PHE A 235 5.29 -10.46 -13.10
N GLY A 236 5.81 -9.90 -14.18
CA GLY A 236 7.17 -10.11 -14.65
C GLY A 236 7.44 -11.51 -15.19
N VAL A 237 8.61 -11.69 -15.77
CA VAL A 237 9.06 -12.99 -16.28
C VAL A 237 9.52 -13.86 -15.10
N ALA A 238 8.88 -15.01 -14.92
CA ALA A 238 9.15 -15.96 -13.83
C ALA A 238 10.49 -16.66 -14.05
N LEU A 239 11.56 -16.27 -13.31
CA LEU A 239 12.94 -16.68 -13.61
C LEU A 239 13.23 -18.17 -13.40
N ARG A 240 12.41 -18.87 -12.60
CA ARG A 240 12.59 -20.30 -12.31
C ARG A 240 11.81 -21.21 -13.25
N ASP A 241 10.98 -20.64 -14.14
CA ASP A 241 10.33 -21.41 -15.17
C ASP A 241 11.35 -21.87 -16.21
N GLU A 242 11.12 -23.04 -16.81
CA GLU A 242 12.03 -23.64 -17.78
C GLU A 242 12.37 -22.68 -18.93
N GLY A 243 13.64 -22.44 -19.17
CA GLY A 243 14.13 -21.56 -20.25
C GLY A 243 13.94 -20.06 -20.00
N ALA A 244 13.18 -19.64 -19.01
CA ALA A 244 12.82 -18.22 -18.80
C ALA A 244 14.04 -17.33 -18.53
N ARG A 245 14.97 -17.77 -17.68
CA ARG A 245 16.21 -17.02 -17.39
C ARG A 245 17.04 -16.82 -18.65
N GLU A 246 17.23 -17.87 -19.44
CA GLU A 246 17.99 -17.80 -20.70
C GLU A 246 17.27 -16.89 -21.71
N TRP A 247 15.96 -16.96 -21.79
CA TRP A 247 15.16 -16.07 -22.62
C TRP A 247 15.39 -14.59 -22.24
N VAL A 248 15.39 -14.27 -20.93
CA VAL A 248 15.66 -12.90 -20.46
C VAL A 248 17.05 -12.46 -20.91
N VAL A 249 18.07 -13.27 -20.71
CA VAL A 249 19.44 -12.93 -21.11
C VAL A 249 19.50 -12.64 -22.61
N ARG A 250 18.93 -13.50 -23.45
CA ARG A 250 18.87 -13.29 -24.91
C ARG A 250 18.11 -12.02 -25.26
N ALA A 251 17.00 -11.74 -24.58
CA ALA A 251 16.23 -10.51 -24.83
C ALA A 251 17.09 -9.25 -24.71
N TYR A 252 18.02 -9.21 -23.74
CA TYR A 252 18.96 -8.10 -23.58
C TYR A 252 20.10 -8.11 -24.60
N LEU A 253 20.61 -9.28 -24.98
CA LEU A 253 21.68 -9.39 -25.97
C LEU A 253 21.18 -8.94 -27.37
N ASP A 254 19.94 -9.26 -27.71
CA ASP A 254 19.32 -8.92 -28.98
C ASP A 254 18.86 -7.45 -29.05
N ARG A 255 18.73 -6.77 -27.89
CA ARG A 255 18.17 -5.40 -27.78
C ARG A 255 19.08 -4.47 -27.01
N PRO A 256 20.03 -3.79 -27.69
CA PRO A 256 20.95 -2.85 -27.03
C PRO A 256 20.27 -1.73 -26.27
N TRP A 257 19.00 -1.45 -26.55
CA TRP A 257 18.21 -0.42 -25.89
C TRP A 257 17.55 -0.88 -24.57
N LEU A 258 17.58 -2.18 -24.25
CA LEU A 258 17.22 -2.65 -22.90
C LEU A 258 18.39 -2.41 -21.95
N THR A 259 18.25 -1.42 -21.05
CA THR A 259 19.34 -0.99 -20.16
C THR A 259 18.97 -1.05 -18.68
N ARG A 260 17.71 -1.31 -18.35
CA ARG A 260 17.22 -1.42 -16.98
C ARG A 260 16.71 -2.83 -16.70
N LEU A 261 16.89 -3.31 -15.48
CA LEU A 261 16.26 -4.54 -14.98
C LEU A 261 15.41 -4.19 -13.76
N HIS A 262 14.16 -4.66 -13.72
CA HIS A 262 13.24 -4.38 -12.63
C HIS A 262 12.82 -5.66 -11.90
N ALA A 263 12.80 -5.61 -10.56
CA ALA A 263 12.21 -6.63 -9.71
C ALA A 263 11.48 -6.00 -8.53
N HIS A 264 10.26 -6.45 -8.26
CA HIS A 264 9.46 -6.02 -7.12
C HIS A 264 9.01 -7.24 -6.31
N THR A 265 9.53 -7.39 -5.08
CA THR A 265 9.38 -8.63 -4.31
C THR A 265 8.03 -8.71 -3.57
N GLY A 266 7.44 -7.59 -3.25
CA GLY A 266 6.15 -7.56 -2.54
C GLY A 266 5.92 -6.28 -1.77
N SER A 267 4.96 -6.30 -0.84
CA SER A 267 4.54 -5.12 -0.09
C SER A 267 4.40 -5.44 1.41
N GLN A 268 3.28 -5.06 2.04
CA GLN A 268 3.05 -5.29 3.48
C GLN A 268 3.17 -6.78 3.84
N GLY A 269 3.83 -7.05 4.97
CA GLY A 269 4.02 -8.41 5.48
C GLY A 269 5.22 -9.18 4.88
N VAL A 270 6.02 -8.55 4.01
CA VAL A 270 7.24 -9.15 3.47
C VAL A 270 8.44 -8.80 4.36
N ALA A 271 9.22 -9.81 4.75
CA ALA A 271 10.45 -9.61 5.52
C ALA A 271 11.51 -8.89 4.70
N LEU A 272 12.29 -7.98 5.32
CA LEU A 272 13.36 -7.26 4.64
C LEU A 272 14.40 -8.20 4.00
N SER A 273 14.70 -9.33 4.64
CA SER A 273 15.61 -10.35 4.11
C SER A 273 15.07 -11.00 2.82
N LEU A 274 13.75 -11.18 2.71
CA LEU A 274 13.13 -11.70 1.50
C LEU A 274 13.19 -10.67 0.37
N MET A 275 12.95 -9.39 0.69
CA MET A 275 13.11 -8.29 -0.27
C MET A 275 14.56 -8.22 -0.78
N ALA A 276 15.55 -8.30 0.12
CA ALA A 276 16.96 -8.29 -0.25
C ALA A 276 17.35 -9.49 -1.14
N ARG A 277 16.81 -10.69 -0.89
CA ARG A 277 17.02 -11.85 -1.77
C ARG A 277 16.46 -11.62 -3.17
N GLY A 278 15.29 -11.01 -3.31
CA GLY A 278 14.74 -10.66 -4.63
C GLY A 278 15.63 -9.69 -5.40
N VAL A 279 16.19 -8.70 -4.71
CA VAL A 279 17.15 -7.76 -5.30
C VAL A 279 18.46 -8.46 -5.67
N ALA A 280 18.96 -9.38 -4.83
CA ALA A 280 20.17 -10.16 -5.12
C ALA A 280 20.02 -11.03 -6.38
N GLU A 281 18.86 -11.65 -6.60
CA GLU A 281 18.58 -12.43 -7.82
C GLU A 281 18.56 -11.53 -9.06
N ALA A 282 17.97 -10.35 -8.97
CA ALA A 282 17.97 -9.38 -10.08
C ALA A 282 19.39 -8.87 -10.37
N TYR A 283 20.17 -8.57 -9.33
CA TYR A 283 21.57 -8.17 -9.48
C TYR A 283 22.42 -9.28 -10.13
N ALA A 284 22.29 -10.52 -9.68
CA ALA A 284 23.02 -11.66 -10.26
C ALA A 284 22.66 -11.85 -11.75
N LEU A 285 21.41 -11.64 -12.12
CA LEU A 285 20.97 -11.68 -13.52
C LEU A 285 21.55 -10.51 -14.33
N ALA A 286 21.60 -9.30 -13.78
CA ALA A 286 22.21 -8.14 -14.44
C ALA A 286 23.71 -8.37 -14.69
N GLU A 287 24.47 -8.90 -13.72
CA GLU A 287 25.88 -9.27 -13.88
C GLU A 287 26.07 -10.37 -14.94
N GLU A 288 25.16 -11.35 -15.02
CA GLU A 288 25.19 -12.39 -16.07
C GLU A 288 24.98 -11.79 -17.46
N ILE A 289 23.96 -10.92 -17.61
CA ILE A 289 23.68 -10.21 -18.87
C ILE A 289 24.90 -9.39 -19.30
N ASN A 290 25.46 -8.59 -18.40
CA ASN A 290 26.60 -7.71 -18.66
C ASN A 290 27.85 -8.52 -19.08
N ARG A 291 28.14 -9.62 -18.39
CA ARG A 291 29.24 -10.53 -18.74
C ARG A 291 29.05 -11.14 -20.12
N ARG A 292 27.84 -11.62 -20.45
CA ARG A 292 27.55 -12.25 -21.75
C ARG A 292 27.51 -11.24 -22.90
N ALA A 293 27.10 -10.02 -22.61
CA ALA A 293 27.14 -8.91 -23.57
C ALA A 293 28.56 -8.38 -23.84
N GLY A 294 29.53 -8.70 -22.98
CA GLY A 294 30.88 -8.12 -23.03
C GLY A 294 30.93 -6.61 -22.77
N ARG A 295 29.86 -6.05 -22.23
CA ARG A 295 29.71 -4.62 -21.92
C ARG A 295 28.69 -4.44 -20.80
N ARG A 296 28.62 -3.22 -20.24
CA ARG A 296 27.52 -2.85 -19.34
C ARG A 296 26.24 -2.64 -20.15
N GLN A 297 25.48 -3.69 -20.37
CA GLN A 297 24.18 -3.68 -21.03
C GLN A 297 23.09 -3.20 -20.08
N VAL A 298 23.04 -3.78 -18.88
CA VAL A 298 22.20 -3.32 -17.77
C VAL A 298 23.04 -2.34 -16.94
N ASP A 299 22.62 -1.10 -16.89
CA ASP A 299 23.28 -0.01 -16.15
C ASP A 299 22.45 0.48 -14.96
N THR A 300 21.18 0.08 -14.87
CA THR A 300 20.25 0.52 -13.83
C THR A 300 19.44 -0.65 -13.31
N LEU A 301 19.36 -0.78 -11.98
CA LEU A 301 18.42 -1.69 -11.32
C LEU A 301 17.27 -0.89 -10.70
N ASP A 302 16.06 -1.27 -11.09
CA ASP A 302 14.84 -0.86 -10.43
C ASP A 302 14.47 -1.94 -9.40
N ILE A 303 14.66 -1.62 -8.13
CA ILE A 303 14.47 -2.57 -7.02
C ILE A 303 13.04 -2.56 -6.46
N GLY A 304 12.14 -1.80 -7.13
CA GLY A 304 10.76 -1.67 -6.71
C GLY A 304 10.60 -0.96 -5.37
N GLY A 305 9.51 -1.25 -4.71
CA GLY A 305 9.18 -0.71 -3.39
C GLY A 305 8.93 -1.79 -2.35
N GLY A 306 7.83 -1.64 -1.62
CA GLY A 306 7.30 -2.72 -0.77
C GLY A 306 7.72 -2.67 0.68
N LEU A 307 8.50 -1.67 1.15
CA LEU A 307 8.86 -1.54 2.56
C LEU A 307 7.60 -1.57 3.43
N PRO A 308 7.46 -2.56 4.34
CA PRO A 308 6.29 -2.69 5.20
C PRO A 308 6.22 -1.54 6.22
N VAL A 309 5.03 -1.33 6.77
CA VAL A 309 4.75 -0.32 7.79
C VAL A 309 4.20 -1.00 9.03
N ASN A 310 4.63 -0.53 10.20
CA ASN A 310 4.05 -0.94 11.46
C ASN A 310 2.67 -0.30 11.65
N PHE A 311 1.62 -1.12 11.61
CA PHE A 311 0.24 -0.69 11.90
C PHE A 311 -0.20 -0.95 13.34
N ALA A 312 0.68 -1.51 14.20
CA ALA A 312 0.33 -1.85 15.58
C ALA A 312 0.49 -0.66 16.55
N SER A 313 1.34 0.33 16.22
CA SER A 313 1.62 1.49 17.08
C SER A 313 2.02 2.71 16.26
N ASP A 314 2.26 3.86 16.90
CA ASP A 314 2.78 5.07 16.25
C ASP A 314 4.28 4.99 15.91
N THR A 315 4.97 3.94 16.33
CA THR A 315 6.37 3.72 15.98
C THR A 315 6.53 3.51 14.47
N THR A 316 7.43 4.29 13.87
CA THR A 316 7.79 4.12 12.45
C THR A 316 8.84 3.02 12.32
N GLY A 317 8.54 2.02 11.51
CA GLY A 317 9.48 0.91 11.25
C GLY A 317 8.83 -0.21 10.45
N PRO A 318 9.66 -1.01 9.75
CA PRO A 318 11.09 -0.81 9.50
C PRO A 318 11.39 0.49 8.75
N THR A 319 12.60 1.06 8.94
CA THR A 319 13.00 2.32 8.31
C THR A 319 13.68 2.11 6.95
N HIS A 320 13.67 3.14 6.10
CA HIS A 320 14.43 3.13 4.84
C HIS A 320 15.94 2.93 5.09
N ALA A 321 16.49 3.50 6.19
CA ALA A 321 17.89 3.33 6.56
C ALA A 321 18.24 1.88 6.92
N GLN A 322 17.36 1.19 7.67
CA GLN A 322 17.54 -0.25 7.96
C GLN A 322 17.52 -1.07 6.68
N TYR A 323 16.59 -0.78 5.76
CA TYR A 323 16.50 -1.50 4.49
C TYR A 323 17.70 -1.23 3.57
N ALA A 324 18.09 0.03 3.39
CA ALA A 324 19.24 0.40 2.55
C ALA A 324 20.54 -0.24 3.07
N ARG A 325 20.77 -0.26 4.39
CA ARG A 325 21.92 -0.92 5.01
C ARG A 325 21.88 -2.42 4.76
N LEU A 326 20.75 -3.08 5.01
CA LEU A 326 20.61 -4.52 4.74
C LEU A 326 20.88 -4.86 3.26
N LEU A 327 20.41 -4.03 2.34
CA LEU A 327 20.68 -4.22 0.91
C LEU A 327 22.16 -4.06 0.59
N SER A 328 22.84 -3.04 1.12
CA SER A 328 24.26 -2.81 0.85
C SER A 328 25.15 -3.91 1.42
N GLU A 329 24.75 -4.54 2.53
CA GLU A 329 25.41 -5.70 3.10
C GLU A 329 25.14 -6.98 2.28
N ALA A 330 23.91 -7.19 1.83
CA ALA A 330 23.50 -8.39 1.08
C ALA A 330 23.98 -8.37 -0.39
N VAL A 331 24.06 -7.18 -1.01
CA VAL A 331 24.38 -7.01 -2.44
C VAL A 331 25.37 -5.85 -2.62
N PRO A 332 26.60 -5.96 -2.07
CA PRO A 332 27.55 -4.83 -2.06
C PRO A 332 27.92 -4.32 -3.46
N GLY A 333 27.97 -5.19 -4.46
CA GLY A 333 28.25 -4.78 -5.85
C GLY A 333 27.16 -3.95 -6.52
N LEU A 334 25.95 -3.88 -5.95
CA LEU A 334 24.91 -2.97 -6.40
C LEU A 334 25.17 -1.53 -5.93
N PHE A 335 25.94 -1.37 -4.85
CA PHE A 335 26.21 -0.11 -4.17
C PHE A 335 27.64 0.40 -4.38
N ASP A 336 28.37 -0.11 -5.37
CA ASP A 336 29.75 0.28 -5.69
C ASP A 336 29.85 1.45 -6.72
N GLY A 337 28.69 1.99 -7.13
CA GLY A 337 28.58 3.10 -8.09
C GLY A 337 28.53 2.69 -9.56
N ARG A 338 28.60 1.37 -9.85
CA ARG A 338 28.48 0.87 -11.24
C ARG A 338 27.05 0.91 -11.77
N TYR A 339 26.04 0.85 -10.90
CA TYR A 339 24.63 0.81 -11.25
C TYR A 339 23.91 2.05 -10.78
N GLY A 340 23.05 2.59 -11.64
CA GLY A 340 21.97 3.47 -11.21
C GLY A 340 20.89 2.69 -10.47
N LEU A 341 20.19 3.35 -9.55
CA LEU A 341 19.13 2.74 -8.75
C LEU A 341 17.80 3.44 -8.99
N VAL A 342 16.73 2.66 -9.05
CA VAL A 342 15.35 3.16 -8.95
C VAL A 342 14.68 2.48 -7.78
N THR A 343 13.88 3.23 -7.00
CA THR A 343 13.04 2.70 -5.93
C THR A 343 11.62 3.17 -6.10
N GLU A 344 10.62 2.34 -5.74
CA GLU A 344 9.20 2.60 -5.95
C GLU A 344 8.39 2.55 -4.65
N PHE A 345 8.89 3.23 -3.62
CA PHE A 345 8.20 3.25 -2.33
C PHE A 345 6.91 4.09 -2.41
N GLY A 346 5.82 3.53 -1.87
CA GLY A 346 4.53 4.21 -1.74
C GLY A 346 4.09 4.27 -0.28
N ARG A 347 3.70 3.10 0.27
CA ARG A 347 3.15 2.96 1.62
C ARG A 347 4.03 3.57 2.71
N SER A 348 5.31 3.26 2.71
CA SER A 348 6.26 3.69 3.75
C SER A 348 6.48 5.20 3.80
N LEU A 349 6.20 5.92 2.72
CA LEU A 349 6.31 7.37 2.67
C LEU A 349 5.11 8.08 3.32
N LEU A 350 3.90 7.51 3.25
CA LEU A 350 2.69 8.24 3.55
C LEU A 350 1.80 7.62 4.63
N ALA A 351 1.81 6.30 4.82
CA ALA A 351 0.80 5.62 5.64
C ALA A 351 0.67 6.24 7.05
N LYS A 352 1.79 6.48 7.73
CA LYS A 352 1.83 7.07 9.09
C LYS A 352 1.40 8.54 9.17
N HIS A 353 1.28 9.19 8.03
CA HIS A 353 1.03 10.63 7.95
C HIS A 353 -0.41 10.97 7.54
N GLY A 354 -1.32 9.98 7.54
CA GLY A 354 -2.73 10.19 7.27
C GLY A 354 -3.61 9.72 8.42
N THR A 355 -4.70 10.46 8.62
CA THR A 355 -5.74 10.15 9.61
C THR A 355 -7.09 10.51 9.02
N VAL A 356 -8.03 9.56 9.01
CA VAL A 356 -9.44 9.83 8.67
C VAL A 356 -10.20 10.00 9.97
N VAL A 357 -10.85 11.14 10.15
CA VAL A 357 -11.57 11.49 11.37
C VAL A 357 -13.06 11.61 11.06
N ALA A 358 -13.88 10.89 11.81
CA ALA A 358 -15.31 10.88 11.66
C ALA A 358 -16.02 11.19 12.97
N ARG A 359 -17.07 12.03 12.90
CA ARG A 359 -17.96 12.29 14.02
C ARG A 359 -18.79 11.04 14.33
N VAL A 360 -18.97 10.76 15.61
CA VAL A 360 -19.93 9.77 16.10
C VAL A 360 -21.34 10.40 16.03
N GLU A 361 -22.13 9.92 15.09
CA GLU A 361 -23.50 10.42 14.92
C GLU A 361 -24.44 9.82 15.96
N TYR A 362 -24.28 8.51 16.22
CA TYR A 362 -25.06 7.81 17.23
C TYR A 362 -24.20 6.86 18.05
N ALA A 363 -24.44 6.80 19.34
CA ALA A 363 -23.92 5.80 20.25
C ALA A 363 -25.07 4.96 20.78
N LYS A 364 -25.00 3.64 20.57
CA LYS A 364 -26.03 2.69 20.99
C LYS A 364 -25.41 1.42 21.58
N SER A 365 -26.24 0.50 22.05
CA SER A 365 -25.81 -0.83 22.46
C SER A 365 -26.53 -1.90 21.62
N ALA A 366 -25.81 -2.93 21.24
CA ALA A 366 -26.34 -4.08 20.55
C ALA A 366 -25.77 -5.36 21.19
N GLY A 367 -26.63 -6.25 21.70
CA GLY A 367 -26.17 -7.47 22.39
C GLY A 367 -25.28 -7.19 23.61
N GLY A 368 -25.49 -6.07 24.31
CA GLY A 368 -24.68 -5.64 25.45
C GLY A 368 -23.35 -4.95 25.09
N ARG A 369 -22.98 -4.88 23.80
CA ARG A 369 -21.77 -4.21 23.33
C ARG A 369 -22.08 -2.78 22.87
N PRO A 370 -21.33 -1.77 23.32
CA PRO A 370 -21.41 -0.41 22.77
C PRO A 370 -21.01 -0.38 21.29
N VAL A 371 -21.76 0.38 20.50
CA VAL A 371 -21.51 0.61 19.08
C VAL A 371 -21.54 2.11 18.80
N ALA A 372 -20.44 2.66 18.30
CA ALA A 372 -20.36 4.02 17.80
C ALA A 372 -20.61 4.02 16.28
N VAL A 373 -21.72 4.60 15.84
CA VAL A 373 -22.04 4.74 14.40
C VAL A 373 -21.49 6.08 13.93
N THR A 374 -20.63 6.03 12.92
CA THR A 374 -19.89 7.19 12.39
C THR A 374 -20.17 7.41 10.90
N HIS A 375 -19.63 8.47 10.33
CA HIS A 375 -19.67 8.74 8.90
C HIS A 375 -18.49 8.15 8.12
N ALA A 376 -17.55 7.43 8.77
CA ALA A 376 -16.49 6.68 8.12
C ALA A 376 -16.80 5.18 8.16
N GLY A 377 -16.74 4.54 7.01
CA GLY A 377 -16.99 3.10 6.84
C GLY A 377 -16.31 2.58 5.59
N VAL A 378 -16.97 1.69 4.89
CA VAL A 378 -16.43 1.01 3.70
C VAL A 378 -16.01 1.98 2.59
N GLN A 379 -16.66 3.15 2.47
CA GLN A 379 -16.32 4.14 1.43
C GLN A 379 -14.91 4.72 1.58
N VAL A 380 -14.33 4.71 2.78
CA VAL A 380 -12.98 5.18 3.06
C VAL A 380 -12.02 4.07 3.46
N ALA A 381 -12.51 2.92 3.93
CA ALA A 381 -11.71 1.83 4.48
C ALA A 381 -12.10 0.46 3.91
N THR A 382 -12.33 0.38 2.59
CA THR A 382 -12.80 -0.82 1.88
C THR A 382 -12.06 -2.09 2.28
N ARG A 383 -10.73 -2.06 2.30
CA ARG A 383 -9.93 -3.24 2.64
C ARG A 383 -10.10 -3.70 4.09
N THR A 384 -10.20 -2.75 5.01
CA THR A 384 -10.42 -3.04 6.44
C THR A 384 -11.76 -3.68 6.64
N VAL A 385 -12.82 -3.14 6.02
CA VAL A 385 -14.18 -3.65 6.17
C VAL A 385 -14.33 -5.06 5.58
N TYR A 386 -13.75 -5.33 4.41
CA TYR A 386 -13.87 -6.65 3.77
C TYR A 386 -12.83 -7.68 4.23
N ALA A 387 -11.70 -7.24 4.77
CA ALA A 387 -10.63 -8.13 5.23
C ALA A 387 -10.00 -7.62 6.53
N PRO A 388 -10.77 -7.49 7.64
CA PRO A 388 -10.31 -6.87 8.88
C PRO A 388 -9.11 -7.60 9.51
N GLY A 389 -9.02 -8.91 9.37
CA GLY A 389 -7.89 -9.69 9.86
C GLY A 389 -6.57 -9.39 9.16
N ALA A 390 -6.61 -9.07 7.85
CA ALA A 390 -5.43 -8.69 7.06
C ALA A 390 -5.11 -7.18 7.14
N TRP A 391 -6.12 -6.35 7.38
CA TRP A 391 -6.01 -4.89 7.36
C TRP A 391 -6.71 -4.25 8.57
N PRO A 392 -6.31 -4.58 9.80
CA PRO A 392 -6.87 -3.93 10.98
C PRO A 392 -6.52 -2.45 10.99
N LEU A 393 -7.46 -1.60 11.41
CA LEU A 393 -7.22 -0.19 11.68
C LEU A 393 -7.10 0.06 13.18
N ARG A 394 -6.14 0.88 13.57
CA ARG A 394 -6.10 1.48 14.90
C ARG A 394 -7.07 2.66 14.92
N ILE A 395 -7.91 2.69 15.95
CA ILE A 395 -8.82 3.81 16.19
C ILE A 395 -8.33 4.58 17.40
N ALA A 396 -8.32 5.91 17.31
CA ALA A 396 -8.17 6.81 18.44
C ALA A 396 -9.50 7.51 18.72
N ALA A 397 -9.84 7.62 19.99
CA ALA A 397 -11.04 8.31 20.45
C ALA A 397 -10.71 9.76 20.84
N TYR A 398 -11.53 10.71 20.39
CA TYR A 398 -11.46 12.13 20.73
C TYR A 398 -12.81 12.61 21.24
N ASP A 399 -12.78 13.54 22.21
CA ASP A 399 -14.00 14.19 22.70
C ASP A 399 -14.61 15.13 21.66
N ALA A 400 -15.78 15.70 21.96
CA ALA A 400 -16.47 16.66 21.09
C ALA A 400 -15.65 17.94 20.81
N GLY A 401 -14.62 18.24 21.60
CA GLY A 401 -13.67 19.34 21.40
C GLY A 401 -12.43 18.92 20.59
N GLY A 402 -12.38 17.68 20.11
CA GLY A 402 -11.24 17.15 19.35
C GLY A 402 -9.99 16.88 20.19
N ARG A 403 -10.11 16.75 21.52
CA ARG A 403 -9.02 16.34 22.40
C ARG A 403 -9.03 14.83 22.57
N PRO A 404 -7.86 14.17 22.73
CA PRO A 404 -7.82 12.75 23.07
C PRO A 404 -8.79 12.45 24.22
N LYS A 405 -9.70 11.50 24.02
CA LYS A 405 -10.72 11.17 25.01
C LYS A 405 -10.11 10.38 26.15
N GLU A 406 -10.35 10.84 27.36
CA GLU A 406 -9.93 10.16 28.59
C GLU A 406 -11.06 9.31 29.16
N GLY A 407 -10.71 8.36 30.03
CA GLY A 407 -11.67 7.50 30.71
C GLY A 407 -11.33 6.02 30.64
N PRO A 408 -12.11 5.16 31.32
CA PRO A 408 -11.90 3.73 31.29
C PRO A 408 -12.16 3.18 29.89
N ALA A 409 -11.27 2.30 29.43
CA ALA A 409 -11.44 1.61 28.16
C ALA A 409 -12.58 0.59 28.26
N VAL A 410 -13.45 0.58 27.26
CA VAL A 410 -14.51 -0.41 27.08
C VAL A 410 -14.36 -1.09 25.73
N VAL A 411 -14.73 -2.36 25.65
CA VAL A 411 -14.76 -3.08 24.38
C VAL A 411 -15.98 -2.62 23.58
N GLN A 412 -15.75 -2.01 22.41
CA GLN A 412 -16.80 -1.42 21.58
C GLN A 412 -16.51 -1.61 20.09
N ASP A 413 -17.54 -1.45 19.26
CA ASP A 413 -17.44 -1.46 17.82
C ASP A 413 -17.55 -0.04 17.25
N VAL A 414 -16.84 0.23 16.16
CA VAL A 414 -16.94 1.47 15.39
C VAL A 414 -17.49 1.12 14.03
N ALA A 415 -18.71 1.55 13.77
CA ALA A 415 -19.50 1.24 12.58
C ALA A 415 -19.54 2.42 11.60
N GLY A 416 -19.61 2.10 10.30
CA GLY A 416 -19.81 3.07 9.23
C GLY A 416 -21.28 3.28 8.87
N PRO A 417 -21.55 4.15 7.85
CA PRO A 417 -22.91 4.54 7.44
C PRO A 417 -23.53 3.63 6.38
N ALA A 418 -22.79 2.64 5.84
CA ALA A 418 -23.27 1.86 4.71
C ALA A 418 -24.32 0.82 5.09
N CYS A 419 -25.28 0.58 4.19
CA CYS A 419 -26.44 -0.29 4.42
C CYS A 419 -26.09 -1.78 4.30
N PHE A 420 -25.06 -2.27 5.01
CA PHE A 420 -24.80 -3.68 5.23
C PHE A 420 -24.14 -3.91 6.60
N ALA A 421 -24.42 -5.05 7.20
CA ALA A 421 -24.02 -5.34 8.59
C ALA A 421 -22.50 -5.40 8.82
N GLY A 422 -21.74 -5.66 7.78
CA GLY A 422 -20.27 -5.73 7.83
C GLY A 422 -19.56 -4.39 7.76
N ASP A 423 -20.26 -3.25 7.67
CA ASP A 423 -19.63 -1.93 7.63
C ASP A 423 -19.09 -1.52 9.01
N LEU A 424 -18.02 -2.18 9.43
CA LEU A 424 -17.33 -1.97 10.69
C LEU A 424 -15.89 -1.53 10.42
N LEU A 425 -15.55 -0.32 10.83
CA LEU A 425 -14.17 0.17 10.80
C LEU A 425 -13.29 -0.57 11.80
N ALA A 426 -13.87 -0.89 12.95
CA ALA A 426 -13.19 -1.65 13.99
C ALA A 426 -14.21 -2.44 14.80
N GLN A 427 -13.86 -3.66 15.14
CA GLN A 427 -14.67 -4.57 15.92
C GLN A 427 -13.96 -4.94 17.21
N GLY A 428 -14.67 -4.85 18.33
CA GLY A 428 -14.15 -5.25 19.64
C GLY A 428 -12.94 -4.42 20.10
N GLN A 429 -12.87 -3.15 19.73
CA GLN A 429 -11.76 -2.27 20.11
C GLN A 429 -11.88 -1.83 21.58
N SER A 430 -10.77 -1.89 22.31
CA SER A 430 -10.66 -1.39 23.69
C SER A 430 -10.25 0.09 23.66
N LEU A 431 -11.23 0.98 23.85
CA LEU A 431 -11.08 2.45 23.77
C LEU A 431 -11.92 3.11 24.88
N PRO A 432 -11.61 4.37 25.30
CA PRO A 432 -12.56 5.17 26.03
C PRO A 432 -13.90 5.18 25.30
N ARG A 433 -15.00 5.06 26.06
CA ARG A 433 -16.35 4.94 25.47
C ARG A 433 -16.66 6.14 24.58
N LEU A 434 -16.93 5.87 23.30
CA LEU A 434 -17.37 6.88 22.35
C LEU A 434 -18.85 7.21 22.56
N GLU A 435 -19.17 8.50 22.58
CA GLU A 435 -20.51 9.05 22.77
C GLU A 435 -20.91 9.89 21.54
N GLN A 436 -22.18 10.20 21.43
CA GLN A 436 -22.69 11.08 20.36
C GLN A 436 -21.96 12.44 20.43
N GLY A 437 -21.44 12.88 19.29
CA GLY A 437 -20.69 14.12 19.18
C GLY A 437 -19.18 13.99 19.33
N ASP A 438 -18.68 12.87 19.85
CA ASP A 438 -17.26 12.54 19.86
C ASP A 438 -16.74 12.27 18.44
N TYR A 439 -15.41 12.06 18.33
CA TYR A 439 -14.80 11.69 17.06
C TYR A 439 -14.00 10.38 17.18
N ALA A 440 -14.18 9.53 16.19
CA ALA A 440 -13.35 8.35 15.96
C ALA A 440 -12.35 8.63 14.83
N ALA A 441 -11.07 8.47 15.10
CA ALA A 441 -10.00 8.67 14.14
C ALA A 441 -9.37 7.35 13.73
N ALA A 442 -9.47 7.00 12.45
CA ALA A 442 -8.77 5.89 11.83
C ALA A 442 -7.34 6.32 11.49
N LEU A 443 -6.37 5.68 12.13
CA LEU A 443 -4.96 6.04 12.04
C LEU A 443 -4.26 5.33 10.87
N ASP A 444 -3.09 5.84 10.47
CA ASP A 444 -2.22 5.25 9.45
C ASP A 444 -2.89 5.16 8.06
N THR A 445 -3.78 6.09 7.76
CA THR A 445 -4.58 6.11 6.53
C THR A 445 -3.99 6.97 5.40
N GLY A 446 -2.72 7.38 5.49
CA GLY A 446 -2.06 8.21 4.47
C GLY A 446 -1.80 7.49 3.14
N ALA A 447 -1.88 6.15 3.09
CA ALA A 447 -1.64 5.38 1.88
C ALA A 447 -2.73 4.33 1.64
N TYR A 448 -3.24 4.25 0.41
CA TYR A 448 -4.27 3.32 -0.08
C TYR A 448 -5.70 3.55 0.43
N TYR A 449 -5.97 4.63 1.15
CA TYR A 449 -7.32 5.00 1.58
C TYR A 449 -7.96 6.01 0.62
N PHE A 450 -7.16 6.81 -0.10
CA PHE A 450 -7.63 7.75 -1.11
C PHE A 450 -7.73 7.14 -2.52
N ALA A 451 -7.08 5.98 -2.73
CA ALA A 451 -7.11 5.22 -3.98
C ALA A 451 -8.21 4.13 -4.01
N HIS A 452 -8.76 3.77 -2.87
CA HIS A 452 -9.72 2.67 -2.73
C HIS A 452 -11.08 3.17 -2.26
N HIS A 453 -11.59 4.21 -2.88
CA HIS A 453 -12.97 4.64 -2.63
C HIS A 453 -13.96 3.56 -3.10
N TYR A 454 -14.91 3.22 -2.24
CA TYR A 454 -15.98 2.29 -2.54
C TYR A 454 -17.30 3.05 -2.56
N ALA A 455 -17.90 3.19 -3.75
CA ALA A 455 -19.08 4.03 -3.98
C ALA A 455 -20.40 3.37 -3.55
N TYR A 456 -20.38 2.42 -2.61
CA TYR A 456 -21.59 1.79 -2.11
C TYR A 456 -22.49 2.80 -1.40
N ASN A 457 -23.81 2.70 -1.62
CA ASN A 457 -24.82 3.69 -1.22
C ASN A 457 -24.58 5.12 -1.78
N SER A 458 -23.74 5.26 -2.82
CA SER A 458 -23.32 6.56 -3.37
C SER A 458 -22.79 7.52 -2.30
N LEU A 459 -22.09 6.96 -1.28
CA LEU A 459 -21.45 7.75 -0.24
C LEU A 459 -20.31 8.59 -0.84
N PRO A 460 -20.23 9.90 -0.54
CA PRO A 460 -19.24 10.78 -1.14
C PRO A 460 -17.80 10.48 -0.67
N ARG A 461 -16.83 10.81 -1.51
CA ARG A 461 -15.44 10.90 -1.10
C ARG A 461 -15.25 12.08 -0.15
N PRO A 462 -14.61 11.91 1.04
CA PRO A 462 -14.42 12.99 1.99
C PRO A 462 -13.46 14.06 1.47
N ALA A 463 -13.56 15.26 2.05
CA ALA A 463 -12.54 16.29 1.90
C ALA A 463 -11.21 15.80 2.48
N VAL A 464 -10.10 16.20 1.84
CA VAL A 464 -8.74 15.92 2.28
C VAL A 464 -8.00 17.23 2.52
N HIS A 465 -7.48 17.41 3.71
CA HIS A 465 -6.70 18.58 4.09
C HIS A 465 -5.27 18.18 4.47
N GLY A 466 -4.29 18.91 3.95
CA GLY A 466 -2.93 18.89 4.48
C GLY A 466 -2.85 19.80 5.71
N PHE A 467 -2.06 19.40 6.72
CA PHE A 467 -1.82 20.24 7.88
C PHE A 467 -0.34 20.34 8.23
N ALA A 468 0.03 21.46 8.85
CA ALA A 468 1.35 21.70 9.39
C ALA A 468 1.27 22.61 10.62
N PRO A 469 2.27 22.58 11.53
CA PRO A 469 2.40 23.59 12.57
C PRO A 469 2.58 24.99 11.96
N ASP A 470 1.94 26.00 12.56
CA ASP A 470 2.04 27.41 12.13
C ASP A 470 3.29 28.15 12.68
N GLY A 471 4.12 27.45 13.46
CA GLY A 471 5.29 28.01 14.12
C GLY A 471 4.98 28.85 15.37
N ARG A 472 3.70 29.03 15.71
CA ARG A 472 3.23 29.81 16.89
C ARG A 472 2.48 28.93 17.90
N GLY A 473 2.54 27.62 17.73
CA GLY A 473 1.84 26.63 18.57
C GLY A 473 0.47 26.22 18.07
N GLY A 474 0.02 26.75 16.92
CA GLY A 474 -1.20 26.39 16.22
C GLY A 474 -0.96 25.44 15.05
N VAL A 475 -2.06 25.12 14.34
CA VAL A 475 -2.07 24.29 13.13
C VAL A 475 -2.77 25.06 11.99
N VAL A 476 -2.12 25.06 10.82
CA VAL A 476 -2.70 25.57 9.57
C VAL A 476 -3.13 24.41 8.69
N PHE A 477 -4.21 24.60 7.94
CA PHE A 477 -4.73 23.63 6.98
C PHE A 477 -4.71 24.19 5.57
N SER A 478 -4.53 23.28 4.61
CA SER A 478 -4.66 23.56 3.18
C SER A 478 -5.55 22.50 2.54
N LEU A 479 -6.50 22.90 1.73
CA LEU A 479 -7.38 21.97 1.01
C LEU A 479 -6.57 21.25 -0.07
N VAL A 480 -6.47 19.91 0.04
CA VAL A 480 -5.82 19.02 -0.94
C VAL A 480 -6.83 18.55 -1.98
N ARG A 481 -8.04 18.17 -1.54
CA ARG A 481 -9.15 17.76 -2.40
C ARG A 481 -10.46 18.07 -1.69
N GLY A 482 -11.42 18.69 -2.40
CA GLY A 482 -12.76 18.91 -1.89
C GLY A 482 -13.51 17.61 -1.60
N GLU A 483 -14.55 17.70 -0.78
CA GLU A 483 -15.55 16.64 -0.67
C GLU A 483 -16.26 16.47 -2.03
N GLN A 484 -16.58 15.24 -2.39
CA GLN A 484 -17.34 14.96 -3.61
C GLN A 484 -18.77 15.47 -3.47
N THR A 485 -19.20 16.25 -4.45
CA THR A 485 -20.56 16.83 -4.43
C THR A 485 -21.61 15.84 -4.96
N PRO A 486 -22.89 16.03 -4.61
CA PRO A 486 -23.98 15.27 -5.21
C PRO A 486 -24.03 15.39 -6.74
N GLU A 487 -23.69 16.56 -7.30
CA GLU A 487 -23.66 16.82 -8.75
C GLU A 487 -22.57 15.98 -9.43
N GLU A 488 -21.39 15.86 -8.81
CA GLU A 488 -20.30 14.98 -9.29
C GLU A 488 -20.72 13.52 -9.26
N ILE A 489 -21.42 13.07 -8.20
CA ILE A 489 -21.96 11.69 -8.10
C ILE A 489 -22.98 11.44 -9.22
N VAL A 490 -23.90 12.38 -9.46
CA VAL A 490 -24.89 12.27 -10.55
C VAL A 490 -24.20 12.24 -11.91
N ALA A 491 -23.16 13.06 -12.12
CA ALA A 491 -22.42 13.08 -13.38
C ALA A 491 -21.69 11.75 -13.62
N GLU A 492 -21.01 11.21 -12.61
CA GLU A 492 -20.34 9.89 -12.65
C GLU A 492 -21.34 8.73 -12.89
N ALA A 493 -22.58 8.87 -12.41
CA ALA A 493 -23.67 7.90 -12.59
C ALA A 493 -24.43 8.01 -13.92
N GLY A 494 -23.96 8.84 -14.85
CA GLY A 494 -24.57 8.98 -16.18
C GLY A 494 -25.72 10.02 -16.22
N GLY A 495 -25.75 10.97 -15.30
CA GLY A 495 -26.78 12.03 -15.23
C GLY A 495 -26.94 12.89 -16.49
N GLY A 496 -25.90 12.92 -17.36
CA GLY A 496 -25.98 13.58 -18.67
C GLY A 496 -26.84 12.84 -19.72
N SER A 497 -27.26 11.60 -19.44
CA SER A 497 -28.05 10.78 -20.37
C SER A 497 -29.14 9.95 -19.67
N PRO A 498 -30.07 10.59 -18.93
CA PRO A 498 -31.04 9.86 -18.10
C PRO A 498 -31.96 8.94 -18.93
N ASP A 499 -32.24 9.29 -20.18
CA ASP A 499 -33.12 8.53 -21.08
C ASP A 499 -32.40 7.44 -21.89
N ALA A 500 -31.11 7.17 -21.61
CA ALA A 500 -30.33 6.24 -22.43
C ALA A 500 -30.97 4.85 -22.56
N LEU A 501 -31.56 4.33 -21.48
CA LEU A 501 -32.20 3.00 -21.46
C LEU A 501 -33.68 3.04 -21.84
N THR A 502 -34.38 4.21 -21.71
CA THR A 502 -35.80 4.33 -22.05
C THR A 502 -36.02 4.47 -23.58
N ARG A 503 -34.94 4.73 -24.34
CA ARG A 503 -34.97 4.79 -25.82
C ARG A 503 -35.11 3.42 -26.49
N PHE A 504 -34.90 2.33 -25.74
CA PHE A 504 -35.12 0.99 -26.28
C PHE A 504 -36.62 0.67 -26.28
N PRO A 505 -37.15 0.01 -27.35
CA PRO A 505 -38.55 -0.37 -27.40
C PRO A 505 -38.87 -1.33 -26.24
N ALA A 506 -40.02 -1.15 -25.61
CA ALA A 506 -40.49 -2.05 -24.57
C ALA A 506 -40.62 -3.49 -25.13
N VAL A 507 -40.07 -4.47 -24.43
CA VAL A 507 -40.28 -5.88 -24.78
C VAL A 507 -41.77 -6.17 -24.67
N ARG A 508 -42.45 -6.45 -25.81
CA ARG A 508 -43.87 -6.85 -25.81
C ARG A 508 -43.99 -8.11 -24.96
N ARG A 509 -44.72 -8.03 -23.85
CA ARG A 509 -45.11 -9.22 -23.12
C ARG A 509 -45.88 -10.13 -24.08
N PRO A 510 -45.54 -11.44 -24.19
CA PRO A 510 -46.39 -12.34 -24.94
C PRO A 510 -47.81 -12.27 -24.38
N ALA A 511 -48.81 -12.20 -25.27
CA ALA A 511 -50.20 -12.25 -24.86
C ALA A 511 -50.43 -13.52 -24.02
N PRO A 512 -51.23 -13.43 -22.94
CA PRO A 512 -51.61 -14.62 -22.20
C PRO A 512 -52.22 -15.63 -23.19
N ARG A 513 -51.70 -16.85 -23.16
CA ARG A 513 -52.25 -17.95 -23.98
C ARG A 513 -53.70 -18.16 -23.53
N PRO A 514 -54.64 -18.38 -24.47
CA PRO A 514 -56.05 -18.63 -24.14
C PRO A 514 -56.27 -19.89 -23.32
#